data_edb2debe70d2ff67991d0ae283a62187
#
_entry.id   edb2debe70d2ff67991d0ae283a62187
#
_cell.length_a   1.000
_cell.length_b   1.000
_cell.length_c   1.000
_cell.angle_alpha   90.00
_cell.angle_beta   90.00
_cell.angle_gamma   90.00
#
_symmetry.space_group_name_H-M   'P 1'
#
loop_
_entity.id
_entity.type
_entity.pdbx_description
1 polymer ?
#
loop_
_entity_poly.entity_id
_entity_poly.type
_entity_poly.pdbx_seq_one_letter_code
_entity_poly.pdbx_strand_id
1 'polypeptide(L)'
;MKQILMNEKLTFRVVAIISVVVLGMVMLLSQKVLPRPETPPAFTKYLPGLNAFVNGTCFVLLLISFYFIKKKRIDIHKKINLLTFLLSAVFIVSYFLYHYLAEETKYPVDHPLRGLYLFILASHIILAAIVMPLVLLSFYYGLKMDVRKHRKLTRFSFPIWLYVTLTGVIVYLMISPYYSFNQLNFLFTFLLVGLVNQ
;
A
#
# COMPACT_ATOMS: atom_id res chain seq x y z
N MET A 1 -21.10 18.77 -19.90
CA MET A 1 -19.65 18.90 -19.59
C MET A 1 -18.90 17.83 -20.38
N LYS A 2 -18.28 18.15 -21.53
CA LYS A 2 -17.43 17.23 -22.28
C LYS A 2 -16.24 16.88 -21.36
N GLN A 3 -16.18 15.62 -20.89
CA GLN A 3 -15.01 15.13 -20.16
C GLN A 3 -13.81 15.20 -21.10
N ILE A 4 -12.86 16.08 -20.78
CA ILE A 4 -11.54 16.11 -21.40
C ILE A 4 -10.77 14.92 -20.82
N LEU A 5 -11.17 13.72 -21.24
CA LEU A 5 -10.40 12.52 -20.90
C LEU A 5 -9.27 12.41 -21.93
N MET A 6 -8.06 12.22 -21.42
CA MET A 6 -6.87 12.07 -22.25
C MET A 6 -7.07 10.96 -23.30
N ASN A 7 -6.41 11.12 -24.44
CA ASN A 7 -6.35 10.08 -25.47
C ASN A 7 -5.78 8.78 -24.87
N GLU A 8 -6.32 7.64 -25.27
CA GLU A 8 -5.90 6.31 -24.76
C GLU A 8 -4.38 6.10 -24.84
N LYS A 9 -3.76 6.45 -25.98
CA LYS A 9 -2.30 6.38 -26.14
C LYS A 9 -1.55 7.24 -25.12
N LEU A 10 -2.04 8.46 -24.88
CA LEU A 10 -1.45 9.35 -23.89
C LEU A 10 -1.61 8.80 -22.47
N THR A 11 -2.78 8.25 -22.14
CA THR A 11 -3.02 7.61 -20.84
C THR A 11 -2.05 6.45 -20.59
N PHE A 12 -1.85 5.56 -21.57
CA PHE A 12 -0.89 4.47 -21.44
C PHE A 12 0.53 4.99 -21.18
N ARG A 13 0.96 6.02 -21.91
CA ARG A 13 2.29 6.64 -21.70
C ARG A 13 2.42 7.24 -20.30
N VAL A 14 1.42 8.00 -19.85
CA VAL A 14 1.41 8.61 -18.51
C VAL A 14 1.44 7.53 -17.42
N VAL A 15 0.61 6.49 -17.53
CA VAL A 15 0.60 5.37 -16.58
C VAL A 15 1.96 4.66 -16.57
N ALA A 16 2.57 4.41 -17.73
CA ALA A 16 3.88 3.79 -17.81
C ALA A 16 4.96 4.67 -17.14
N ILE A 17 4.96 5.97 -17.42
CA ILE A 17 5.91 6.92 -16.81
C ILE A 17 5.75 6.94 -15.29
N ILE A 18 4.53 7.10 -14.78
CA ILE A 18 4.26 7.11 -13.33
C ILE A 18 4.74 5.79 -12.70
N SER A 19 4.44 4.65 -13.32
CA SER A 19 4.84 3.34 -12.80
C SER A 19 6.37 3.19 -12.76
N VAL A 20 7.06 3.59 -13.81
CA VAL A 20 8.54 3.56 -13.88
C VAL A 20 9.16 4.50 -12.84
N VAL A 21 8.63 5.71 -12.70
CA VAL A 21 9.12 6.69 -11.71
C VAL A 21 8.96 6.16 -10.29
N VAL A 22 7.79 5.63 -9.94
CA VAL A 22 7.54 5.09 -8.59
C VAL A 22 8.42 3.87 -8.31
N LEU A 23 8.53 2.93 -9.26
CA LEU A 23 9.41 1.76 -9.13
C LEU A 23 10.88 2.15 -9.03
N GLY A 24 11.32 3.10 -9.87
CA GLY A 24 12.68 3.64 -9.81
C GLY A 24 12.97 4.28 -8.46
N MET A 25 12.02 5.05 -7.89
CA MET A 25 12.16 5.64 -6.56
C MET A 25 12.28 4.56 -5.46
N VAL A 26 11.47 3.51 -5.51
CA VAL A 26 11.58 2.37 -4.57
C VAL A 26 12.97 1.74 -4.66
N MET A 27 13.47 1.49 -5.88
CA MET A 27 14.81 0.92 -6.09
C MET A 27 15.93 1.84 -5.59
N LEU A 28 15.87 3.16 -5.88
CA LEU A 28 16.85 4.13 -5.42
C LEU A 28 16.91 4.20 -3.89
N LEU A 29 15.75 4.18 -3.23
CA LEU A 29 15.69 4.19 -1.76
C LEU A 29 16.25 2.90 -1.16
N SER A 30 16.01 1.74 -1.79
CA SER A 30 16.55 0.46 -1.32
C SER A 30 18.06 0.36 -1.44
N GLN A 31 18.66 1.01 -2.44
CA GLN A 31 20.12 1.04 -2.66
C GLN A 31 20.88 1.99 -1.73
N LYS A 32 20.18 2.78 -0.90
CA LYS A 32 20.78 3.74 0.04
C LYS A 32 21.73 4.75 -0.61
N VAL A 33 21.51 5.07 -1.90
CA VAL A 33 22.37 5.99 -2.67
C VAL A 33 22.20 7.44 -2.23
N LEU A 34 21.01 7.79 -1.72
CA LEU A 34 20.71 9.17 -1.32
C LEU A 34 21.28 9.47 0.07
N PRO A 35 21.88 10.66 0.28
CA PRO A 35 22.35 11.08 1.59
C PRO A 35 21.16 11.13 2.57
N ARG A 36 21.35 10.56 3.75
CA ARG A 36 20.34 10.50 4.82
C ARG A 36 20.70 11.47 5.94
N PRO A 37 19.72 12.01 6.67
CA PRO A 37 20.01 12.75 7.88
C PRO A 37 20.68 11.84 8.92
N GLU A 38 21.68 12.35 9.63
CA GLU A 38 22.38 11.60 10.70
C GLU A 38 21.43 11.16 11.81
N THR A 39 20.44 11.99 12.11
CA THR A 39 19.40 11.67 13.10
C THR A 39 18.03 11.74 12.43
N PRO A 40 17.29 10.60 12.35
CA PRO A 40 15.95 10.61 11.81
C PRO A 40 15.01 11.52 12.62
N PRO A 41 14.17 12.34 11.97
CA PRO A 41 13.16 13.15 12.67
C PRO A 41 12.23 12.28 13.53
N ALA A 42 11.82 12.77 14.70
CA ALA A 42 11.05 12.00 15.69
C ALA A 42 9.73 11.43 15.15
N PHE A 43 9.11 12.05 14.13
CA PHE A 43 7.86 11.56 13.53
C PHE A 43 8.04 10.29 12.69
N THR A 44 9.26 9.97 12.23
CA THR A 44 9.52 8.81 11.34
C THR A 44 9.13 7.49 11.98
N LYS A 45 9.20 7.39 13.29
CA LYS A 45 8.78 6.21 14.08
C LYS A 45 7.29 5.87 13.92
N TYR A 46 6.44 6.84 13.55
CA TYR A 46 5.00 6.62 13.36
C TYR A 46 4.63 6.17 11.94
N LEU A 47 5.51 6.40 10.96
CA LEU A 47 5.22 6.13 9.56
C LEU A 47 4.94 4.64 9.25
N PRO A 48 5.66 3.65 9.80
CA PRO A 48 5.33 2.24 9.57
C PRO A 48 3.94 1.85 10.08
N GLY A 49 3.56 2.34 11.27
CA GLY A 49 2.23 2.13 11.82
C GLY A 49 1.14 2.81 10.98
N LEU A 50 1.38 4.04 10.53
CA LEU A 50 0.51 4.75 9.60
C LEU A 50 0.34 3.97 8.28
N ASN A 51 1.43 3.46 7.71
CA ASN A 51 1.39 2.67 6.49
C ASN A 51 0.56 1.39 6.64
N ALA A 52 0.71 0.69 7.76
CA ALA A 52 -0.10 -0.49 8.06
C ALA A 52 -1.59 -0.14 8.26
N PHE A 53 -1.89 0.94 8.98
CA PHE A 53 -3.26 1.43 9.18
C PHE A 53 -3.91 1.81 7.85
N VAL A 54 -3.22 2.54 6.99
CA VAL A 54 -3.73 2.92 5.66
C VAL A 54 -3.98 1.68 4.79
N ASN A 55 -3.05 0.71 4.78
CA ASN A 55 -3.24 -0.55 4.06
C ASN A 55 -4.45 -1.33 4.57
N GLY A 56 -4.60 -1.47 5.89
CA GLY A 56 -5.76 -2.13 6.49
C GLY A 56 -7.08 -1.44 6.15
N THR A 57 -7.10 -0.11 6.19
CA THR A 57 -8.25 0.70 5.78
C THR A 57 -8.57 0.48 4.29
N CYS A 58 -7.57 0.51 3.41
CA CYS A 58 -7.75 0.24 1.99
C CYS A 58 -8.30 -1.17 1.75
N PHE A 59 -7.82 -2.18 2.47
CA PHE A 59 -8.34 -3.55 2.38
C PHE A 59 -9.84 -3.61 2.69
N VAL A 60 -10.27 -3.02 3.79
CA VAL A 60 -11.69 -2.97 4.18
C VAL A 60 -12.52 -2.20 3.15
N LEU A 61 -12.05 -1.04 2.71
CA LEU A 61 -12.74 -0.23 1.71
C LEU A 61 -12.89 -0.95 0.36
N LEU A 62 -11.90 -1.73 -0.07
CA LEU A 62 -11.99 -2.55 -1.28
C LEU A 62 -13.09 -3.62 -1.15
N LEU A 63 -13.19 -4.30 -0.03
CA LEU A 63 -14.25 -5.27 0.22
C LEU A 63 -15.64 -4.62 0.21
N ILE A 64 -15.78 -3.47 0.88
CA ILE A 64 -17.04 -2.69 0.89
C ILE A 64 -17.38 -2.22 -0.53
N SER A 65 -16.39 -1.71 -1.27
CA SER A 65 -16.58 -1.29 -2.66
C SER A 65 -17.06 -2.44 -3.56
N PHE A 66 -16.47 -3.64 -3.36
CA PHE A 66 -16.88 -4.84 -4.08
C PHE A 66 -18.32 -5.25 -3.74
N TYR A 67 -18.71 -5.17 -2.47
CA TYR A 67 -20.08 -5.41 -2.05
C TYR A 67 -21.06 -4.48 -2.77
N PHE A 68 -20.78 -3.16 -2.79
CA PHE A 68 -21.67 -2.19 -3.42
C PHE A 68 -21.78 -2.34 -4.93
N ILE A 69 -20.70 -2.70 -5.64
CA ILE A 69 -20.80 -2.95 -7.09
C ILE A 69 -21.64 -4.21 -7.37
N LYS A 70 -21.58 -5.24 -6.52
CA LYS A 70 -22.47 -6.41 -6.62
C LYS A 70 -23.94 -6.04 -6.43
N LYS A 71 -24.22 -5.04 -5.60
CA LYS A 71 -25.56 -4.45 -5.40
C LYS A 71 -25.94 -3.41 -6.46
N LYS A 72 -25.14 -3.26 -7.55
CA LYS A 72 -25.32 -2.28 -8.63
C LYS A 72 -25.31 -0.80 -8.17
N ARG A 73 -24.80 -0.51 -6.97
CA ARG A 73 -24.63 0.84 -6.42
C ARG A 73 -23.33 1.44 -6.92
N ILE A 74 -23.32 1.80 -8.22
CA ILE A 74 -22.13 2.30 -8.93
C ILE A 74 -21.63 3.61 -8.32
N ASP A 75 -22.52 4.47 -7.85
CA ASP A 75 -22.24 5.75 -7.19
C ASP A 75 -21.36 5.58 -5.95
N ILE A 76 -21.74 4.65 -5.07
CA ILE A 76 -21.01 4.35 -3.84
C ILE A 76 -19.67 3.68 -4.16
N HIS A 77 -19.69 2.69 -5.08
CA HIS A 77 -18.48 2.02 -5.54
C HIS A 77 -17.41 3.02 -6.04
N LYS A 78 -17.80 3.99 -6.85
CA LYS A 78 -16.89 5.05 -7.35
C LYS A 78 -16.29 5.88 -6.22
N LYS A 79 -17.12 6.34 -5.27
CA LYS A 79 -16.66 7.17 -4.15
C LYS A 79 -15.67 6.42 -3.26
N ILE A 80 -15.99 5.15 -2.92
CA ILE A 80 -15.13 4.32 -2.07
C ILE A 80 -13.80 4.05 -2.77
N ASN A 81 -13.82 3.68 -4.07
CA ASN A 81 -12.56 3.45 -4.78
C ASN A 81 -11.72 4.72 -4.89
N LEU A 82 -12.32 5.89 -5.12
CA LEU A 82 -11.60 7.15 -5.14
C LEU A 82 -10.91 7.42 -3.79
N LEU A 83 -11.64 7.22 -2.69
CA LEU A 83 -11.05 7.34 -1.34
C LEU A 83 -9.90 6.34 -1.15
N THR A 84 -10.09 5.07 -1.53
CA THR A 84 -9.04 4.05 -1.45
C THR A 84 -7.81 4.44 -2.27
N PHE A 85 -8.01 5.00 -3.45
CA PHE A 85 -6.93 5.47 -4.31
C PHE A 85 -6.15 6.64 -3.68
N LEU A 86 -6.85 7.61 -3.10
CA LEU A 86 -6.22 8.73 -2.39
C LEU A 86 -5.43 8.26 -1.17
N LEU A 87 -5.98 7.33 -0.39
CA LEU A 87 -5.26 6.71 0.74
C LEU A 87 -4.02 5.96 0.26
N SER A 88 -4.10 5.24 -0.87
CA SER A 88 -2.92 4.57 -1.45
C SER A 88 -1.86 5.57 -1.92
N ALA A 89 -2.24 6.76 -2.39
CA ALA A 89 -1.28 7.82 -2.69
C ALA A 89 -0.60 8.36 -1.42
N VAL A 90 -1.36 8.55 -0.33
CA VAL A 90 -0.80 8.91 0.99
C VAL A 90 0.17 7.83 1.47
N PHE A 91 -0.19 6.55 1.32
CA PHE A 91 0.71 5.44 1.63
C PHE A 91 2.04 5.53 0.88
N ILE A 92 2.02 5.77 -0.44
CA ILE A 92 3.25 5.86 -1.25
C ILE A 92 4.16 6.99 -0.75
N VAL A 93 3.59 8.17 -0.46
CA VAL A 93 4.35 9.31 0.07
C VAL A 93 4.95 8.98 1.44
N SER A 94 4.15 8.43 2.35
CA SER A 94 4.58 8.02 3.68
C SER A 94 5.66 6.92 3.62
N TYR A 95 5.51 5.95 2.70
CA TYR A 95 6.48 4.89 2.45
C TYR A 95 7.83 5.46 1.98
N PHE A 96 7.83 6.37 1.00
CA PHE A 96 9.06 7.01 0.52
C PHE A 96 9.73 7.82 1.62
N LEU A 97 8.95 8.57 2.39
CA LEU A 97 9.46 9.38 3.48
C LEU A 97 10.14 8.52 4.56
N TYR A 98 9.51 7.40 4.95
CA TYR A 98 10.10 6.46 5.89
C TYR A 98 11.41 5.87 5.37
N HIS A 99 11.42 5.33 4.15
CA HIS A 99 12.61 4.68 3.59
C HIS A 99 13.75 5.66 3.27
N TYR A 100 13.44 6.95 3.09
CA TYR A 100 14.45 8.00 2.93
C TYR A 100 15.04 8.44 4.27
N LEU A 101 14.20 8.62 5.30
CA LEU A 101 14.60 9.25 6.56
C LEU A 101 15.06 8.25 7.62
N ALA A 102 14.52 7.03 7.65
CA ALA A 102 14.78 6.05 8.68
C ALA A 102 15.73 4.94 8.22
N GLU A 103 16.39 4.33 9.19
CA GLU A 103 17.13 3.09 8.94
C GLU A 103 16.18 1.91 8.79
N GLU A 104 16.53 1.02 7.88
CA GLU A 104 15.74 -0.16 7.58
C GLU A 104 15.91 -1.21 8.69
N THR A 105 14.81 -1.59 9.32
CA THR A 105 14.80 -2.66 10.32
C THR A 105 14.90 -4.01 9.62
N LYS A 106 15.85 -4.83 10.05
CA LYS A 106 16.04 -6.19 9.51
C LYS A 106 15.33 -7.21 10.37
N TYR A 107 14.68 -8.17 9.72
CA TYR A 107 14.10 -9.31 10.42
C TYR A 107 15.22 -10.24 10.94
N PRO A 108 15.17 -10.73 12.19
CA PRO A 108 16.23 -11.54 12.79
C PRO A 108 16.59 -12.75 11.94
N VAL A 109 17.91 -13.03 11.83
CA VAL A 109 18.42 -14.09 10.94
C VAL A 109 18.03 -15.48 11.46
N ASP A 110 18.04 -15.68 12.76
CA ASP A 110 17.81 -16.99 13.41
C ASP A 110 16.34 -17.24 13.75
N HIS A 111 15.42 -16.33 13.37
CA HIS A 111 14.01 -16.47 13.70
C HIS A 111 13.34 -17.53 12.81
N PRO A 112 12.58 -18.51 13.38
CA PRO A 112 11.96 -19.60 12.60
C PRO A 112 10.98 -19.13 11.52
N LEU A 113 10.32 -17.98 11.70
CA LEU A 113 9.38 -17.41 10.72
C LEU A 113 10.05 -16.51 9.66
N ARG A 114 11.38 -16.39 9.65
CA ARG A 114 12.09 -15.53 8.69
C ARG A 114 11.80 -15.90 7.23
N GLY A 115 11.80 -17.18 6.92
CA GLY A 115 11.47 -17.64 5.55
C GLY A 115 10.07 -17.23 5.10
N LEU A 116 9.09 -17.37 5.98
CA LEU A 116 7.71 -16.94 5.73
C LEU A 116 7.63 -15.42 5.55
N TYR A 117 8.28 -14.65 6.43
CA TYR A 117 8.36 -13.20 6.33
C TYR A 117 8.92 -12.74 4.98
N LEU A 118 10.07 -13.28 4.58
CA LEU A 118 10.73 -12.94 3.32
C LEU A 118 9.87 -13.31 2.10
N PHE A 119 9.18 -14.45 2.14
CA PHE A 119 8.26 -14.85 1.08
C PHE A 119 7.08 -13.88 0.94
N ILE A 120 6.44 -13.52 2.06
CA ILE A 120 5.32 -12.55 2.07
C ILE A 120 5.81 -11.19 1.60
N LEU A 121 6.96 -10.72 2.10
CA LEU A 121 7.54 -9.44 1.71
C LEU A 121 7.88 -9.39 0.21
N ALA A 122 8.56 -10.42 -0.30
CA ALA A 122 8.93 -10.47 -1.72
C ALA A 122 7.70 -10.50 -2.64
N SER A 123 6.72 -11.35 -2.34
CA SER A 123 5.47 -11.42 -3.10
C SER A 123 4.67 -10.11 -3.02
N HIS A 124 4.63 -9.47 -1.84
CA HIS A 124 4.02 -8.15 -1.66
C HIS A 124 4.67 -7.11 -2.58
N ILE A 125 5.99 -6.99 -2.57
CA ILE A 125 6.73 -6.00 -3.39
C ILE A 125 6.48 -6.24 -4.88
N ILE A 126 6.60 -7.48 -5.35
CA ILE A 126 6.39 -7.84 -6.75
C ILE A 126 4.97 -7.50 -7.19
N LEU A 127 3.97 -7.89 -6.40
CA LEU A 127 2.57 -7.66 -6.73
C LEU A 127 2.17 -6.19 -6.58
N ALA A 128 2.78 -5.44 -5.66
CA ALA A 128 2.59 -3.99 -5.56
C ALA A 128 3.09 -3.26 -6.82
N ALA A 129 4.23 -3.70 -7.39
CA ALA A 129 4.72 -3.18 -8.64
C ALA A 129 3.77 -3.45 -9.82
N ILE A 130 3.21 -4.67 -9.87
CA ILE A 130 2.27 -5.09 -10.94
C ILE A 130 0.92 -4.39 -10.80
N VAL A 131 0.40 -4.26 -9.57
CA VAL A 131 -0.96 -3.73 -9.36
C VAL A 131 -1.07 -2.26 -9.66
N MET A 132 -0.01 -1.49 -9.48
CA MET A 132 -0.04 -0.04 -9.65
C MET A 132 -0.50 0.39 -11.06
N PRO A 133 0.13 -0.03 -12.18
CA PRO A 133 -0.35 0.32 -13.52
C PRO A 133 -1.76 -0.24 -13.79
N LEU A 134 -2.09 -1.42 -13.29
CA LEU A 134 -3.42 -2.02 -13.46
C LEU A 134 -4.52 -1.19 -12.78
N VAL A 135 -4.26 -0.69 -11.58
CA VAL A 135 -5.20 0.17 -10.85
C VAL A 135 -5.39 1.49 -11.58
N LEU A 136 -4.32 2.16 -12.01
CA LEU A 136 -4.39 3.42 -12.77
C LEU A 136 -5.22 3.27 -14.06
N LEU A 137 -4.98 2.20 -14.83
CA LEU A 137 -5.76 1.92 -16.03
C LEU A 137 -7.21 1.54 -15.72
N SER A 138 -7.45 0.81 -14.61
CA SER A 138 -8.80 0.48 -14.16
C SER A 138 -9.60 1.74 -13.82
N PHE A 139 -8.97 2.72 -13.14
CA PHE A 139 -9.57 4.02 -12.88
C PHE A 139 -9.89 4.78 -14.16
N TYR A 140 -8.94 4.84 -15.10
CA TYR A 140 -9.17 5.49 -16.38
C TYR A 140 -10.39 4.94 -17.11
N TYR A 141 -10.50 3.61 -17.29
CA TYR A 141 -11.64 3.01 -17.95
C TYR A 141 -12.93 3.10 -17.13
N GLY A 142 -12.84 3.04 -15.81
CA GLY A 142 -13.97 3.23 -14.92
C GLY A 142 -14.56 4.64 -15.01
N LEU A 143 -13.73 5.68 -15.01
CA LEU A 143 -14.15 7.08 -15.18
C LEU A 143 -14.71 7.35 -16.58
N LYS A 144 -14.13 6.71 -17.60
CA LYS A 144 -14.61 6.79 -18.99
C LYS A 144 -15.92 6.02 -19.23
N MET A 145 -16.38 5.26 -18.23
CA MET A 145 -17.54 4.36 -18.33
C MET A 145 -17.37 3.26 -19.39
N ASP A 146 -16.12 2.93 -19.78
CA ASP A 146 -15.84 1.73 -20.56
C ASP A 146 -15.86 0.49 -19.66
N VAL A 147 -17.07 0.06 -19.32
CA VAL A 147 -17.32 -1.03 -18.38
C VAL A 147 -16.67 -2.34 -18.83
N ARG A 148 -16.57 -2.57 -20.14
CA ARG A 148 -15.99 -3.79 -20.71
C ARG A 148 -14.48 -3.86 -20.40
N LYS A 149 -13.74 -2.80 -20.72
CA LYS A 149 -12.29 -2.73 -20.44
C LYS A 149 -12.01 -2.67 -18.94
N HIS A 150 -12.81 -1.90 -18.18
CA HIS A 150 -12.73 -1.84 -16.73
C HIS A 150 -12.85 -3.24 -16.10
N ARG A 151 -13.89 -4.00 -16.44
CA ARG A 151 -14.09 -5.37 -15.91
C ARG A 151 -12.96 -6.32 -16.28
N LYS A 152 -12.40 -6.20 -17.49
CA LYS A 152 -11.27 -7.03 -17.91
C LYS A 152 -10.03 -6.78 -17.03
N LEU A 153 -9.74 -5.53 -16.69
CA LEU A 153 -8.62 -5.17 -15.83
C LEU A 153 -8.87 -5.51 -14.36
N THR A 154 -10.06 -5.19 -13.84
CA THR A 154 -10.38 -5.40 -12.42
C THR A 154 -10.43 -6.88 -12.04
N ARG A 155 -10.61 -7.79 -12.97
CA ARG A 155 -10.48 -9.23 -12.73
C ARG A 155 -9.11 -9.59 -12.13
N PHE A 156 -8.05 -8.89 -12.52
CA PHE A 156 -6.69 -9.08 -12.04
C PHE A 156 -6.31 -8.04 -10.98
N SER A 157 -6.57 -6.75 -11.24
CA SER A 157 -6.13 -5.70 -10.33
C SER A 157 -6.81 -5.77 -8.96
N PHE A 158 -8.08 -6.17 -8.88
CA PHE A 158 -8.80 -6.23 -7.61
C PHE A 158 -8.21 -7.28 -6.65
N PRO A 159 -8.07 -8.57 -7.01
CA PRO A 159 -7.49 -9.56 -6.10
C PRO A 159 -6.02 -9.26 -5.76
N ILE A 160 -5.23 -8.72 -6.70
CA ILE A 160 -3.86 -8.34 -6.42
C ILE A 160 -3.82 -7.15 -5.44
N TRP A 161 -4.70 -6.16 -5.60
CA TRP A 161 -4.75 -5.02 -4.70
C TRP A 161 -5.18 -5.42 -3.29
N LEU A 162 -6.18 -6.31 -3.17
CA LEU A 162 -6.55 -6.91 -1.88
C LEU A 162 -5.38 -7.62 -1.22
N TYR A 163 -4.66 -8.44 -1.99
CA TYR A 163 -3.49 -9.15 -1.48
C TYR A 163 -2.41 -8.18 -0.99
N VAL A 164 -2.08 -7.17 -1.78
CA VAL A 164 -1.06 -6.18 -1.43
C VAL A 164 -1.46 -5.40 -0.17
N THR A 165 -2.70 -4.95 -0.07
CA THR A 165 -3.15 -4.21 1.12
C THR A 165 -3.18 -5.08 2.37
N LEU A 166 -3.57 -6.35 2.28
CA LEU A 166 -3.55 -7.29 3.39
C LEU A 166 -2.11 -7.65 3.81
N THR A 167 -1.27 -8.01 2.85
CA THR A 167 0.12 -8.42 3.14
C THR A 167 0.96 -7.26 3.64
N GLY A 168 0.67 -6.02 3.27
CA GLY A 168 1.30 -4.84 3.86
C GLY A 168 1.06 -4.72 5.37
N VAL A 169 -0.15 -5.07 5.86
CA VAL A 169 -0.44 -5.16 7.30
C VAL A 169 0.31 -6.33 7.93
N ILE A 170 0.30 -7.51 7.29
CA ILE A 170 0.97 -8.71 7.81
C ILE A 170 2.48 -8.47 7.94
N VAL A 171 3.13 -7.91 6.92
CA VAL A 171 4.56 -7.55 6.94
C VAL A 171 4.86 -6.62 8.11
N TYR A 172 4.04 -5.58 8.31
CA TYR A 172 4.19 -4.67 9.44
C TYR A 172 4.06 -5.40 10.78
N LEU A 173 3.05 -6.22 10.98
CA LEU A 173 2.86 -6.96 12.23
C LEU A 173 4.01 -7.91 12.52
N MET A 174 4.61 -8.53 11.51
CA MET A 174 5.75 -9.42 11.66
C MET A 174 7.04 -8.69 12.01
N ILE A 175 7.30 -7.51 11.40
CA ILE A 175 8.55 -6.77 11.63
C ILE A 175 8.48 -5.81 12.82
N SER A 176 7.30 -5.36 13.22
CA SER A 176 7.10 -4.32 14.22
C SER A 176 7.72 -4.62 15.59
N PRO A 177 7.83 -5.88 16.09
CA PRO A 177 8.52 -6.17 17.34
C PRO A 177 10.02 -5.84 17.33
N TYR A 178 10.61 -5.73 16.13
CA TYR A 178 12.04 -5.50 15.93
C TYR A 178 12.40 -4.04 15.62
N TYR A 179 11.42 -3.14 15.58
CA TYR A 179 11.73 -1.71 15.46
C TYR A 179 12.46 -1.20 16.71
N SER A 180 13.53 -0.42 16.51
CA SER A 180 14.29 0.20 17.59
C SER A 180 13.46 1.11 18.50
N PHE A 181 12.38 1.68 17.98
CA PHE A 181 11.44 2.55 18.72
C PHE A 181 10.20 1.81 19.29
N ASN A 182 10.12 0.52 19.14
CA ASN A 182 9.24 -0.46 19.79
C ASN A 182 7.81 0.03 20.17
N GLN A 183 7.03 0.45 19.18
CA GLN A 183 5.66 0.96 19.40
C GLN A 183 4.66 -0.13 19.81
N LEU A 184 4.87 -1.38 19.39
CA LEU A 184 3.97 -2.49 19.73
C LEU A 184 4.14 -2.96 21.18
N ASN A 185 5.34 -2.85 21.73
CA ASN A 185 5.54 -3.20 23.16
C ASN A 185 4.75 -2.28 24.08
N PHE A 186 4.52 -1.02 23.69
CA PHE A 186 3.67 -0.12 24.47
C PHE A 186 2.20 -0.57 24.42
N LEU A 187 1.67 -0.90 23.24
CA LEU A 187 0.29 -1.35 23.08
C LEU A 187 0.06 -2.76 23.64
N PHE A 188 0.99 -3.70 23.43
CA PHE A 188 0.92 -5.05 24.01
C PHE A 188 1.11 -5.03 25.53
N THR A 189 2.05 -4.25 26.04
CA THR A 189 2.24 -4.09 27.48
C THR A 189 1.02 -3.42 28.12
N PHE A 190 0.46 -2.40 27.49
CA PHE A 190 -0.76 -1.73 27.97
C PHE A 190 -1.97 -2.66 27.97
N LEU A 191 -2.16 -3.47 26.92
CA LEU A 191 -3.25 -4.45 26.84
C LEU A 191 -3.05 -5.62 27.82
N LEU A 192 -1.84 -6.15 27.95
CA LEU A 192 -1.53 -7.25 28.87
C LEU A 192 -1.59 -6.81 30.33
N VAL A 193 -1.06 -5.65 30.66
CA VAL A 193 -1.13 -5.12 32.03
C VAL A 193 -2.55 -4.71 32.39
N GLY A 194 -3.33 -4.19 31.41
CA GLY A 194 -4.76 -3.89 31.62
C GLY A 194 -5.63 -5.14 31.79
N LEU A 195 -5.23 -6.31 31.26
CA LEU A 195 -5.94 -7.58 31.44
C LEU A 195 -5.52 -8.36 32.71
N VAL A 196 -4.32 -8.09 33.24
CA VAL A 196 -3.82 -8.78 34.47
C VAL A 196 -4.23 -8.05 35.74
N ASN A 197 -4.64 -6.78 35.65
CA ASN A 197 -5.09 -5.95 36.80
C ASN A 197 -6.62 -5.86 36.90
N GLN A 198 -7.39 -6.72 36.22
CA GLN A 198 -8.82 -6.96 36.45
C GLN A 198 -9.03 -8.34 37.09
#